data_970cee848fcd8b323fa9e7629384f81c
#
_entry.id   970cee848fcd8b323fa9e7629384f81c
#
_cell.length_a   1.000
_cell.length_b   1.000
_cell.length_c   1.000
_cell.angle_alpha   90.00
_cell.angle_beta   90.00
_cell.angle_gamma   90.00
#
_symmetry.space_group_name_H-M   'P 1'
#
loop_
_entity.id
_entity.type
_entity.pdbx_description
1 polymer ?
#
loop_
_entity_poly.entity_id
_entity_poly.type
_entity_poly.pdbx_seq_one_letter_code
_entity_poly.pdbx_strand_id
1 'polypeptide(L)'
;MTTALLQTTYFGPVQWYQKLNRYDHCVIEQHDTYQKQTYKNRCVIATANGLQALTVPVEVSSNREEVKDVRISDHNNWRKVHWHALQSAYSESPFFDYYVDDIRPFFEKKYAFLIDFNEAIRQKMCELLDIETSVSYSSGFMVQGSGFMVHGSGFKDFREVIHAKHPQEDAEFEARHYWQVFQHRYGFQPNLSILDLLFCMGPESVFYL
;
A
#
# COMPACT_ATOMS: atom_id res chain seq x y z
N MET A 1 16.96 -16.22 -7.32
CA MET A 1 16.25 -14.94 -7.45
C MET A 1 14.78 -15.21 -7.17
N THR A 2 14.23 -14.60 -6.14
CA THR A 2 12.82 -14.74 -5.75
C THR A 2 12.01 -13.59 -6.33
N THR A 3 10.81 -13.88 -6.83
CA THR A 3 9.95 -12.87 -7.46
C THR A 3 8.55 -12.89 -6.85
N ALA A 4 8.06 -11.72 -6.42
CA ALA A 4 6.70 -11.52 -5.95
C ALA A 4 5.86 -10.81 -7.02
N LEU A 5 4.65 -11.31 -7.29
CA LEU A 5 3.63 -10.60 -8.08
C LEU A 5 2.66 -9.92 -7.13
N LEU A 6 2.54 -8.61 -7.27
CA LEU A 6 1.80 -7.75 -6.36
C LEU A 6 0.79 -6.87 -7.09
N GLN A 7 -0.27 -6.47 -6.43
CA GLN A 7 -1.13 -5.37 -6.88
C GLN A 7 -0.47 -4.03 -6.58
N THR A 8 -0.79 -2.98 -7.34
CA THR A 8 -0.49 -1.61 -6.94
C THR A 8 -1.31 -1.22 -5.70
N THR A 9 -0.76 -0.39 -4.81
CA THR A 9 -1.43 -0.01 -3.56
C THR A 9 -1.29 1.47 -3.22
N TYR A 10 -2.38 2.04 -2.68
CA TYR A 10 -2.40 3.37 -2.07
C TYR A 10 -1.98 3.28 -0.60
N PHE A 11 -0.76 3.69 -0.26
CA PHE A 11 -0.16 3.52 1.07
C PHE A 11 -0.49 2.14 1.66
N GLY A 12 -0.10 1.09 0.93
CA GLY A 12 -0.46 -0.29 1.20
C GLY A 12 -0.18 -0.76 2.62
N PRO A 13 -0.69 -1.94 2.99
CA PRO A 13 -0.50 -2.49 4.33
C PRO A 13 0.96 -2.92 4.56
N VAL A 14 1.36 -3.03 5.82
CA VAL A 14 2.69 -3.53 6.23
C VAL A 14 3.05 -4.84 5.53
N GLN A 15 2.11 -5.77 5.41
CA GLN A 15 2.27 -7.05 4.70
C GLN A 15 2.80 -6.86 3.27
N TRP A 16 2.29 -5.87 2.54
CA TRP A 16 2.70 -5.59 1.17
C TRP A 16 4.15 -5.11 1.10
N TYR A 17 4.56 -4.23 2.04
CA TYR A 17 5.92 -3.73 2.13
C TYR A 17 6.90 -4.80 2.63
N GLN A 18 6.45 -5.76 3.45
CA GLN A 18 7.25 -6.94 3.78
C GLN A 18 7.62 -7.75 2.53
N LYS A 19 6.72 -7.87 1.54
CA LYS A 19 7.07 -8.53 0.28
C LYS A 19 8.11 -7.74 -0.51
N LEU A 20 7.97 -6.40 -0.58
CA LEU A 20 9.00 -5.57 -1.21
C LEU A 20 10.37 -5.73 -0.53
N ASN A 21 10.41 -5.81 0.79
CA ASN A 21 11.67 -5.92 1.53
C ASN A 21 12.32 -7.30 1.43
N ARG A 22 11.53 -8.38 1.22
CA ARG A 22 12.00 -9.77 1.26
C ARG A 22 12.33 -10.38 -0.09
N TYR A 23 11.73 -9.88 -1.17
CA TYR A 23 11.90 -10.45 -2.50
C TYR A 23 12.95 -9.70 -3.31
N ASP A 24 13.78 -10.44 -4.03
CA ASP A 24 14.83 -9.86 -4.90
C ASP A 24 14.25 -9.01 -6.02
N HIS A 25 13.05 -9.39 -6.50
CA HIS A 25 12.31 -8.70 -7.55
C HIS A 25 10.82 -8.70 -7.28
N CYS A 26 10.15 -7.58 -7.53
CA CYS A 26 8.70 -7.46 -7.44
C CYS A 26 8.11 -7.00 -8.77
N VAL A 27 7.08 -7.69 -9.23
CA VAL A 27 6.31 -7.31 -10.42
C VAL A 27 4.99 -6.71 -9.97
N ILE A 28 4.71 -5.49 -10.38
CA ILE A 28 3.42 -4.84 -10.13
C ILE A 28 2.48 -5.12 -11.30
N GLU A 29 1.35 -5.76 -11.00
CA GLU A 29 0.31 -6.03 -11.98
C GLU A 29 -0.48 -4.76 -12.32
N GLN A 30 -0.47 -4.36 -13.58
CA GLN A 30 -1.16 -3.17 -14.07
C GLN A 30 -2.31 -3.45 -15.05
N HIS A 31 -2.36 -4.67 -15.61
CA HIS A 31 -3.38 -5.12 -16.58
C HIS A 31 -4.55 -5.85 -15.92
N ASP A 32 -4.52 -5.99 -14.58
CA ASP A 32 -5.66 -6.54 -13.83
C ASP A 32 -6.87 -5.60 -13.91
N THR A 33 -8.06 -6.20 -13.89
CA THR A 33 -9.31 -5.43 -13.83
C THR A 33 -9.42 -4.70 -12.50
N TYR A 34 -9.76 -3.42 -12.53
CA TYR A 34 -9.98 -2.65 -11.31
C TYR A 34 -11.14 -3.22 -10.49
N GLN A 35 -10.87 -3.46 -9.23
CA GLN A 35 -11.85 -3.93 -8.26
C GLN A 35 -12.00 -2.91 -7.12
N LYS A 36 -13.25 -2.60 -6.77
CA LYS A 36 -13.58 -1.73 -5.64
C LYS A 36 -13.23 -2.40 -4.32
N GLN A 37 -12.95 -1.58 -3.30
CA GLN A 37 -12.68 -2.05 -1.93
C GLN A 37 -11.40 -2.91 -1.79
N THR A 38 -10.43 -2.67 -2.64
CA THR A 38 -9.08 -3.24 -2.57
C THR A 38 -8.07 -2.21 -2.09
N TYR A 39 -6.86 -2.63 -1.78
CA TYR A 39 -5.76 -1.71 -1.45
C TYR A 39 -5.27 -0.87 -2.64
N LYS A 40 -5.77 -1.12 -3.86
CA LYS A 40 -5.42 -0.32 -5.05
C LYS A 40 -5.72 1.17 -4.86
N ASN A 41 -6.85 1.51 -4.24
CA ASN A 41 -7.24 2.90 -3.97
C ASN A 41 -7.62 3.16 -2.50
N ARG A 42 -7.26 2.27 -1.58
CA ARG A 42 -7.63 2.34 -0.17
C ARG A 42 -6.47 1.97 0.73
N CYS A 43 -6.32 2.69 1.83
CA CYS A 43 -5.52 2.26 2.96
C CYS A 43 -6.36 2.26 4.25
N VAL A 44 -5.88 1.58 5.29
CA VAL A 44 -6.53 1.52 6.60
C VAL A 44 -5.58 2.05 7.65
N ILE A 45 -6.05 3.02 8.43
CA ILE A 45 -5.32 3.63 9.54
C ILE A 45 -6.04 3.39 10.86
N ALA A 46 -5.32 3.45 11.98
CA ALA A 46 -5.91 3.52 13.31
C ALA A 46 -6.25 4.98 13.65
N THR A 47 -7.39 5.19 14.30
CA THR A 47 -7.85 6.51 14.78
C THR A 47 -8.40 6.39 16.20
N ALA A 48 -8.70 7.52 16.82
CA ALA A 48 -9.36 7.56 18.14
C ALA A 48 -10.72 6.84 18.17
N ASN A 49 -11.36 6.63 17.02
CA ASN A 49 -12.67 5.97 16.89
C ASN A 49 -12.59 4.54 16.30
N GLY A 50 -11.41 3.95 16.28
CA GLY A 50 -11.15 2.64 15.67
C GLY A 50 -10.51 2.73 14.29
N LEU A 51 -10.65 1.68 13.50
CA LEU A 51 -10.06 1.62 12.17
C LEU A 51 -10.82 2.50 11.18
N GLN A 52 -10.10 3.28 10.39
CA GLN A 52 -10.64 4.14 9.35
C GLN A 52 -10.02 3.80 8.00
N ALA A 53 -10.88 3.60 7.00
CA ALA A 53 -10.45 3.45 5.62
C ALA A 53 -10.38 4.80 4.92
N LEU A 54 -9.24 5.14 4.35
CA LEU A 54 -9.04 6.29 3.48
C LEU A 54 -9.10 5.81 2.03
N THR A 55 -10.08 6.27 1.27
CA THR A 55 -10.33 5.78 -0.10
C THR A 55 -10.19 6.90 -1.11
N VAL A 56 -9.27 6.77 -2.04
CA VAL A 56 -9.11 7.66 -3.19
C VAL A 56 -10.29 7.45 -4.13
N PRO A 57 -11.08 8.49 -4.46
CA PRO A 57 -12.15 8.38 -5.42
C PRO A 57 -11.59 8.22 -6.82
N VAL A 58 -12.20 7.35 -7.62
CA VAL A 58 -11.76 7.06 -8.98
C VAL A 58 -12.93 7.12 -9.95
N GLU A 59 -12.60 7.45 -11.20
CA GLU A 59 -13.50 7.38 -12.33
C GLU A 59 -13.21 6.08 -13.09
N VAL A 60 -14.23 5.24 -13.20
CA VAL A 60 -14.15 3.95 -13.88
C VAL A 60 -15.18 3.96 -14.99
N SER A 61 -14.72 3.86 -16.24
CA SER A 61 -15.56 3.96 -17.43
C SER A 61 -16.28 2.65 -17.76
N SER A 62 -15.73 1.52 -17.32
CA SER A 62 -16.29 0.18 -17.54
C SER A 62 -15.99 -0.78 -16.40
N ASN A 63 -16.81 -1.84 -16.27
CA ASN A 63 -16.58 -2.91 -15.29
C ASN A 63 -15.34 -3.78 -15.60
N ARG A 64 -14.66 -3.54 -16.73
CA ARG A 64 -13.46 -4.26 -17.16
C ARG A 64 -12.27 -3.33 -17.38
N GLU A 65 -12.30 -2.13 -16.78
CA GLU A 65 -11.20 -1.19 -16.91
C GLU A 65 -9.94 -1.73 -16.25
N GLU A 66 -8.84 -1.69 -16.97
CA GLU A 66 -7.55 -2.11 -16.43
C GLU A 66 -7.03 -1.07 -15.43
N VAL A 67 -6.34 -1.52 -14.40
CA VAL A 67 -5.85 -0.64 -13.32
C VAL A 67 -4.99 0.49 -13.84
N LYS A 68 -4.18 0.27 -14.88
CA LYS A 68 -3.34 1.29 -15.50
C LYS A 68 -4.11 2.48 -16.09
N ASP A 69 -5.39 2.27 -16.47
CA ASP A 69 -6.23 3.26 -17.15
C ASP A 69 -7.17 3.99 -16.16
N VAL A 70 -7.24 3.54 -14.90
CA VAL A 70 -8.10 4.12 -13.86
C VAL A 70 -7.67 5.54 -13.51
N ARG A 71 -8.59 6.50 -13.66
CA ARG A 71 -8.36 7.91 -13.34
C ARG A 71 -8.76 8.25 -11.91
N ILE A 72 -8.00 9.16 -11.30
CA ILE A 72 -8.36 9.73 -10.00
C ILE A 72 -9.40 10.82 -10.22
N SER A 73 -10.48 10.77 -9.43
CA SER A 73 -11.49 11.83 -9.37
C SER A 73 -11.13 12.89 -8.35
N ASP A 74 -11.38 14.15 -8.68
CA ASP A 74 -11.19 15.27 -7.75
C ASP A 74 -12.45 15.56 -6.89
N HIS A 75 -13.42 14.63 -6.87
CA HIS A 75 -14.66 14.80 -6.09
C HIS A 75 -14.40 14.89 -4.57
N ASN A 76 -15.19 15.69 -3.87
CA ASN A 76 -15.29 15.75 -2.40
C ASN A 76 -14.03 16.16 -1.64
N ASN A 77 -13.10 16.90 -2.24
CA ASN A 77 -11.87 17.36 -1.56
C ASN A 77 -11.14 16.27 -0.78
N TRP A 78 -11.18 15.02 -1.27
CA TRP A 78 -10.68 13.85 -0.58
C TRP A 78 -9.23 14.01 -0.08
N ARG A 79 -8.39 14.76 -0.80
CA ARG A 79 -7.00 15.01 -0.39
C ARG A 79 -6.93 15.73 0.96
N LYS A 80 -7.75 16.77 1.14
CA LYS A 80 -7.84 17.47 2.44
C LYS A 80 -8.39 16.57 3.53
N VAL A 81 -9.42 15.77 3.22
CA VAL A 81 -10.04 14.84 4.17
C VAL A 81 -9.02 13.80 4.64
N HIS A 82 -8.27 13.19 3.72
CA HIS A 82 -7.23 12.22 4.07
C HIS A 82 -6.11 12.85 4.89
N TRP A 83 -5.63 14.04 4.46
CA TRP A 83 -4.58 14.74 5.19
C TRP A 83 -4.99 15.08 6.63
N HIS A 84 -6.19 15.62 6.82
CA HIS A 84 -6.71 15.91 8.16
C HIS A 84 -6.90 14.64 9.00
N ALA A 85 -7.31 13.52 8.38
CA ALA A 85 -7.42 12.25 9.08
C ALA A 85 -6.03 11.77 9.56
N LEU A 86 -5.00 11.89 8.74
CA LEU A 86 -3.61 11.55 9.13
C LEU A 86 -3.10 12.47 10.24
N GLN A 87 -3.29 13.78 10.12
CA GLN A 87 -2.91 14.73 11.18
C GLN A 87 -3.61 14.39 12.51
N SER A 88 -4.93 14.15 12.47
CA SER A 88 -5.69 13.81 13.68
C SER A 88 -5.29 12.46 14.30
N ALA A 89 -4.84 11.51 13.49
CA ALA A 89 -4.45 10.19 13.96
C ALA A 89 -3.00 10.13 14.46
N TYR A 90 -2.09 10.89 13.85
CA TYR A 90 -0.66 10.68 14.03
C TYR A 90 0.14 11.89 14.50
N SER A 91 -0.47 13.07 14.71
CA SER A 91 0.27 14.25 15.26
C SER A 91 0.95 13.98 16.60
N GLU A 92 0.44 13.03 17.39
CA GLU A 92 1.03 12.61 18.66
C GLU A 92 2.01 11.41 18.51
N SER A 93 2.23 10.92 17.30
CA SER A 93 3.19 9.84 17.06
C SER A 93 4.63 10.39 17.03
N PRO A 94 5.63 9.59 17.42
CA PRO A 94 7.00 10.08 17.60
C PRO A 94 7.65 10.66 16.34
N PHE A 95 7.23 10.21 15.15
CA PHE A 95 7.90 10.57 13.90
C PHE A 95 7.01 11.28 12.88
N PHE A 96 5.76 11.65 13.22
CA PHE A 96 4.87 12.35 12.29
C PHE A 96 5.50 13.64 11.78
N ASP A 97 5.96 14.50 12.68
CA ASP A 97 6.55 15.80 12.32
C ASP A 97 7.83 15.66 11.49
N TYR A 98 8.55 14.54 11.66
CA TYR A 98 9.76 14.26 10.89
C TYR A 98 9.46 13.95 9.41
N TYR A 99 8.34 13.23 9.13
CA TYR A 99 7.99 12.79 7.78
C TYR A 99 6.87 13.60 7.13
N VAL A 100 6.34 14.63 7.81
CA VAL A 100 5.22 15.42 7.30
C VAL A 100 5.53 16.05 5.93
N ASP A 101 6.73 16.57 5.74
CA ASP A 101 7.13 17.24 4.50
C ASP A 101 7.34 16.26 3.32
N ASP A 102 7.62 15.00 3.59
CA ASP A 102 7.70 13.94 2.58
C ASP A 102 6.33 13.41 2.14
N ILE A 103 5.38 13.35 3.08
CA ILE A 103 4.06 12.71 2.85
C ILE A 103 3.01 13.71 2.39
N ARG A 104 3.03 14.94 2.91
CA ARG A 104 2.06 15.99 2.58
C ARG A 104 1.93 16.31 1.08
N PRO A 105 3.02 16.32 0.27
CA PRO A 105 2.93 16.59 -1.16
C PRO A 105 1.99 15.66 -1.93
N PHE A 106 1.76 14.43 -1.48
CA PHE A 106 0.80 13.50 -2.10
C PHE A 106 -0.66 13.96 -1.97
N PHE A 107 -0.95 14.83 -1.00
CA PHE A 107 -2.27 15.41 -0.78
C PHE A 107 -2.42 16.83 -1.37
N GLU A 108 -1.35 17.40 -1.90
CA GLU A 108 -1.35 18.70 -2.55
C GLU A 108 -1.26 18.59 -4.08
N LYS A 109 -0.41 17.68 -4.57
CA LYS A 109 -0.20 17.45 -5.99
C LYS A 109 -1.34 16.60 -6.58
N LYS A 110 -1.72 16.94 -7.82
CA LYS A 110 -2.70 16.17 -8.58
C LYS A 110 -2.01 15.13 -9.46
N TYR A 111 -2.60 13.95 -9.49
CA TYR A 111 -2.24 12.85 -10.39
C TYR A 111 -3.45 12.49 -11.24
N ALA A 112 -3.25 12.22 -12.52
CA ALA A 112 -4.32 11.85 -13.44
C ALA A 112 -4.72 10.38 -13.27
N PHE A 113 -3.73 9.49 -13.14
CA PHE A 113 -3.93 8.06 -13.07
C PHE A 113 -3.59 7.51 -11.69
N LEU A 114 -4.38 6.53 -11.26
CA LEU A 114 -4.20 5.87 -9.96
C LEU A 114 -2.86 5.13 -9.88
N ILE A 115 -2.44 4.49 -10.98
CA ILE A 115 -1.19 3.74 -11.03
C ILE A 115 0.03 4.65 -10.83
N ASP A 116 0.05 5.83 -11.48
CA ASP A 116 1.14 6.79 -11.36
C ASP A 116 1.24 7.36 -9.94
N PHE A 117 0.07 7.60 -9.32
CA PHE A 117 -0.02 8.06 -7.94
C PHE A 117 0.55 7.03 -6.97
N ASN A 118 0.12 5.79 -7.11
CA ASN A 118 0.58 4.69 -6.26
C ASN A 118 2.07 4.42 -6.46
N GLU A 119 2.58 4.54 -7.70
CA GLU A 119 4.00 4.37 -7.96
C GLU A 119 4.84 5.46 -7.31
N ALA A 120 4.42 6.73 -7.38
CA ALA A 120 5.10 7.81 -6.70
C ALA A 120 5.12 7.60 -5.17
N ILE A 121 4.01 7.11 -4.60
CA ILE A 121 3.93 6.72 -3.18
C ILE A 121 4.89 5.58 -2.89
N ARG A 122 4.88 4.49 -3.69
CA ARG A 122 5.76 3.35 -3.48
C ARG A 122 7.23 3.76 -3.47
N GLN A 123 7.64 4.57 -4.46
CA GLN A 123 9.03 5.03 -4.56
C GLN A 123 9.43 5.82 -3.32
N LYS A 124 8.59 6.78 -2.89
CA LYS A 124 8.88 7.57 -1.68
C LYS A 124 8.89 6.70 -0.43
N MET A 125 7.95 5.78 -0.28
CA MET A 125 7.93 4.89 0.88
C MET A 125 9.13 3.96 0.91
N CYS A 126 9.58 3.42 -0.23
CA CYS A 126 10.80 2.62 -0.29
C CYS A 126 12.03 3.43 0.10
N GLU A 127 12.13 4.69 -0.36
CA GLU A 127 13.19 5.63 0.05
C GLU A 127 13.20 5.85 1.58
N LEU A 128 12.03 6.15 2.17
CA LEU A 128 11.91 6.44 3.61
C LEU A 128 12.11 5.22 4.51
N LEU A 129 11.86 4.02 3.98
CA LEU A 129 11.97 2.73 4.70
C LEU A 129 13.27 1.99 4.42
N ASP A 130 14.15 2.56 3.60
CA ASP A 130 15.42 1.94 3.18
C ASP A 130 15.21 0.55 2.52
N ILE A 131 14.18 0.45 1.66
CA ILE A 131 13.86 -0.77 0.91
C ILE A 131 14.52 -0.70 -0.46
N GLU A 132 15.52 -1.54 -0.67
CA GLU A 132 16.21 -1.70 -1.95
C GLU A 132 15.72 -2.97 -2.67
N THR A 133 14.69 -2.85 -3.49
CA THR A 133 14.19 -3.97 -4.31
C THR A 133 14.05 -3.56 -5.76
N SER A 134 14.29 -4.52 -6.67
CA SER A 134 14.02 -4.31 -8.09
C SER A 134 12.52 -4.43 -8.34
N VAL A 135 11.93 -3.41 -8.96
CA VAL A 135 10.50 -3.39 -9.28
C VAL A 135 10.29 -3.18 -10.76
N SER A 136 9.42 -3.97 -11.36
CA SER A 136 8.95 -3.79 -12.74
C SER A 136 7.42 -3.88 -12.81
N TYR A 137 6.87 -3.49 -13.96
CA TYR A 137 5.44 -3.63 -14.25
C TYR A 137 5.20 -4.82 -15.17
N SER A 138 4.05 -5.48 -15.02
CA SER A 138 3.62 -6.52 -15.95
C SER A 138 3.47 -5.95 -17.37
N SER A 139 3.93 -6.70 -18.38
CA SER A 139 3.77 -6.34 -19.79
C SER A 139 2.43 -6.78 -20.39
N GLY A 140 1.63 -7.52 -19.63
CA GLY A 140 0.30 -8.01 -19.95
C GLY A 140 -0.28 -8.71 -18.73
N PHE A 141 -1.59 -9.01 -18.72
CA PHE A 141 -2.24 -9.67 -17.60
C PHE A 141 -1.58 -11.02 -17.29
N MET A 142 -1.07 -11.17 -16.09
CA MET A 142 -0.39 -12.40 -15.65
C MET A 142 -1.42 -13.38 -15.07
N VAL A 143 -1.70 -14.46 -15.83
CA VAL A 143 -2.58 -15.54 -15.38
C VAL A 143 -1.76 -16.64 -14.71
N GLN A 144 -2.19 -17.06 -13.54
CA GLN A 144 -1.61 -18.20 -12.83
C GLN A 144 -1.67 -19.46 -13.72
N GLY A 145 -0.50 -20.03 -14.09
CA GLY A 145 -0.44 -21.22 -14.96
C GLY A 145 -0.35 -20.94 -16.47
N SER A 146 -0.39 -19.68 -16.94
CA SER A 146 -0.10 -19.37 -18.35
C SER A 146 1.42 -19.38 -18.60
N GLY A 147 1.84 -19.84 -19.78
CA GLY A 147 3.26 -20.04 -20.14
C GLY A 147 4.17 -18.79 -20.18
N PHE A 148 3.67 -17.64 -19.71
CA PHE A 148 4.44 -16.42 -19.40
C PHE A 148 5.03 -16.43 -17.99
N MET A 149 4.73 -17.45 -17.18
CA MET A 149 5.33 -17.60 -15.87
C MET A 149 6.78 -18.03 -16.05
N VAL A 150 7.68 -17.27 -15.44
CA VAL A 150 9.02 -17.76 -15.17
C VAL A 150 8.86 -19.02 -14.31
N HIS A 151 8.96 -20.19 -14.93
CA HIS A 151 8.97 -21.48 -14.24
C HIS A 151 10.26 -21.55 -13.40
N GLY A 152 10.20 -21.02 -12.19
CA GLY A 152 11.26 -21.09 -11.21
C GLY A 152 10.65 -21.26 -9.83
N SER A 153 11.27 -22.05 -8.98
CA SER A 153 10.88 -22.32 -7.58
C SER A 153 10.78 -21.07 -6.68
N GLY A 154 10.90 -19.86 -7.23
CA GLY A 154 10.93 -18.60 -6.50
C GLY A 154 9.86 -17.57 -6.89
N PHE A 155 8.86 -17.90 -7.73
CA PHE A 155 7.78 -16.97 -8.10
C PHE A 155 6.55 -17.19 -7.22
N LYS A 156 6.02 -16.11 -6.60
CA LYS A 156 4.81 -16.16 -5.79
C LYS A 156 3.84 -15.03 -6.13
N ASP A 157 2.57 -15.39 -6.23
CA ASP A 157 1.47 -14.47 -6.51
C ASP A 157 0.74 -14.10 -5.22
N PHE A 158 0.79 -12.81 -4.85
CA PHE A 158 0.16 -12.27 -3.65
C PHE A 158 -1.05 -11.36 -3.94
N ARG A 159 -1.49 -11.28 -5.20
CA ARG A 159 -2.56 -10.36 -5.60
C ARG A 159 -3.88 -10.61 -4.86
N GLU A 160 -4.24 -11.89 -4.66
CA GLU A 160 -5.45 -12.28 -3.93
C GLU A 160 -5.20 -12.48 -2.43
N VAL A 161 -3.96 -12.74 -2.05
CA VAL A 161 -3.56 -12.95 -0.65
C VAL A 161 -3.63 -11.63 0.13
N ILE A 162 -3.13 -10.54 -0.46
CA ILE A 162 -3.11 -9.21 0.16
C ILE A 162 -4.37 -8.44 -0.27
N HIS A 163 -5.49 -8.70 0.41
CA HIS A 163 -6.79 -8.12 0.06
C HIS A 163 -7.44 -7.42 1.25
N ALA A 164 -7.98 -6.20 1.05
CA ALA A 164 -8.51 -5.36 2.12
C ALA A 164 -9.79 -5.93 2.77
N LYS A 165 -10.60 -6.66 2.01
CA LYS A 165 -11.91 -7.17 2.47
C LYS A 165 -11.92 -8.69 2.68
N HIS A 166 -11.16 -9.42 1.88
CA HIS A 166 -11.12 -10.88 1.88
C HIS A 166 -9.67 -11.37 1.92
N PRO A 167 -8.92 -11.05 3.01
CA PRO A 167 -7.54 -11.49 3.12
C PRO A 167 -7.49 -13.02 3.15
N GLN A 168 -6.56 -13.60 2.41
CA GLN A 168 -6.24 -15.02 2.51
C GLN A 168 -5.09 -15.23 3.50
N GLU A 169 -4.94 -16.46 3.97
CA GLU A 169 -3.81 -16.83 4.81
C GLU A 169 -2.50 -16.63 4.05
N ASP A 170 -1.56 -15.95 4.69
CA ASP A 170 -0.22 -15.72 4.17
C ASP A 170 0.80 -16.25 5.19
N ALA A 171 1.32 -17.44 4.92
CA ALA A 171 2.32 -18.08 5.79
C ALA A 171 3.65 -17.29 5.85
N GLU A 172 3.86 -16.32 4.97
CA GLU A 172 5.05 -15.47 4.95
C GLU A 172 4.80 -14.08 5.58
N PHE A 173 3.59 -13.79 6.02
CA PHE A 173 3.32 -12.56 6.73
C PHE A 173 3.60 -12.73 8.22
N GLU A 174 4.52 -11.93 8.73
CA GLU A 174 4.84 -11.88 10.15
C GLU A 174 4.35 -10.54 10.74
N ALA A 175 3.29 -10.62 11.53
CA ALA A 175 2.74 -9.45 12.23
C ALA A 175 3.63 -9.10 13.44
N ARG A 176 4.76 -8.43 13.20
CA ARG A 176 5.67 -7.99 14.25
C ARG A 176 5.05 -6.86 15.05
N HIS A 177 5.02 -7.02 16.36
CA HIS A 177 4.42 -6.04 17.27
C HIS A 177 5.33 -4.81 17.39
N TYR A 178 4.77 -3.63 17.11
CA TYR A 178 5.39 -2.33 17.32
C TYR A 178 4.45 -1.41 18.10
N TRP A 179 4.99 -0.32 18.63
CA TRP A 179 4.19 0.67 19.34
C TRP A 179 3.25 1.41 18.39
N GLN A 180 1.95 1.53 18.77
CA GLN A 180 0.93 2.24 17.99
C GLN A 180 0.21 3.26 18.88
N VAL A 181 -0.14 4.43 18.31
CA VAL A 181 -0.79 5.55 19.03
C VAL A 181 -2.02 5.11 19.83
N PHE A 182 -2.85 4.25 19.26
CA PHE A 182 -4.12 3.81 19.86
C PHE A 182 -4.10 2.40 20.45
N GLN A 183 -2.93 1.78 20.60
CA GLN A 183 -2.84 0.40 21.13
C GLN A 183 -3.36 0.25 22.55
N HIS A 184 -3.30 1.31 23.37
CA HIS A 184 -3.83 1.29 24.73
C HIS A 184 -5.36 1.14 24.76
N ARG A 185 -6.05 1.52 23.68
CA ARG A 185 -7.52 1.49 23.58
C ARG A 185 -8.04 0.27 22.81
N TYR A 186 -7.35 -0.15 21.77
CA TYR A 186 -7.82 -1.18 20.84
C TYR A 186 -6.91 -2.40 20.75
N GLY A 187 -5.82 -2.45 21.52
CA GLY A 187 -4.76 -3.43 21.34
C GLY A 187 -3.95 -3.18 20.07
N PHE A 188 -2.98 -4.03 19.82
CA PHE A 188 -2.18 -3.98 18.59
C PHE A 188 -3.06 -4.33 17.39
N GLN A 189 -3.03 -3.48 16.38
CA GLN A 189 -3.73 -3.66 15.11
C GLN A 189 -2.72 -4.07 14.03
N PRO A 190 -2.65 -5.35 13.66
CA PRO A 190 -1.69 -5.78 12.65
C PRO A 190 -2.09 -5.28 11.26
N ASN A 191 -1.12 -5.18 10.38
CA ASN A 191 -1.32 -4.96 8.96
C ASN A 191 -2.06 -3.67 8.58
N LEU A 192 -1.86 -2.60 9.36
CA LEU A 192 -2.32 -1.26 8.99
C LEU A 192 -1.53 -0.72 7.79
N SER A 193 -1.95 0.44 7.28
CA SER A 193 -1.18 1.19 6.30
C SER A 193 0.27 1.35 6.76
N ILE A 194 1.19 1.30 5.81
CA ILE A 194 2.62 1.55 6.06
C ILE A 194 2.88 2.90 6.75
N LEU A 195 1.96 3.87 6.60
CA LEU A 195 2.05 5.14 7.30
C LEU A 195 1.98 5.00 8.82
N ASP A 196 1.18 4.02 9.33
CA ASP A 196 1.13 3.74 10.77
C ASP A 196 2.49 3.30 11.30
N LEU A 197 3.13 2.36 10.60
CA LEU A 197 4.47 1.90 10.95
C LEU A 197 5.50 3.02 10.86
N LEU A 198 5.52 3.78 9.76
CA LEU A 198 6.47 4.86 9.54
C LEU A 198 6.36 5.95 10.62
N PHE A 199 5.15 6.42 10.93
CA PHE A 199 4.95 7.49 11.91
C PHE A 199 5.19 7.03 13.34
N CYS A 200 5.00 5.74 13.64
CA CYS A 200 5.22 5.20 14.97
C CYS A 200 6.67 4.77 15.23
N MET A 201 7.37 4.23 14.23
CA MET A 201 8.70 3.62 14.38
C MET A 201 9.81 4.37 13.65
N GLY A 202 9.49 5.24 12.72
CA GLY A 202 10.48 6.06 12.00
C GLY A 202 11.54 5.20 11.29
N PRO A 203 12.84 5.51 11.49
CA PRO A 203 13.94 4.76 10.86
C PRO A 203 14.00 3.27 11.27
N GLU A 204 13.39 2.91 12.40
CA GLU A 204 13.35 1.51 12.85
C GLU A 204 12.28 0.67 12.11
N SER A 205 11.46 1.30 11.28
CA SER A 205 10.37 0.61 10.55
C SER A 205 10.85 -0.59 9.74
N VAL A 206 12.06 -0.52 9.17
CA VAL A 206 12.65 -1.61 8.37
C VAL A 206 12.78 -2.93 9.17
N PHE A 207 12.97 -2.87 10.49
CA PHE A 207 13.07 -4.08 11.33
C PHE A 207 11.74 -4.81 11.52
N TYR A 208 10.63 -4.20 11.14
CA TYR A 208 9.28 -4.75 11.21
C TYR A 208 8.77 -5.26 9.85
N LEU A 209 9.59 -5.13 8.79
CA LEU A 209 9.30 -5.57 7.43
C LEU A 209 9.90 -6.93 7.05
#